data_9db67ab3dd3e38ad13cea9dfd7971f1f
#
_entry.id   9db67ab3dd3e38ad13cea9dfd7971f1f
#
_cell.length_a   1.000
_cell.length_b   1.000
_cell.length_c   1.000
_cell.angle_alpha   90.00
_cell.angle_beta   90.00
_cell.angle_gamma   90.00
#
_symmetry.space_group_name_H-M   'P 1'
#
loop_
_entity.id
_entity.type
_entity.pdbx_description
1 polymer ?
#
loop_
_entity_poly.entity_id
_entity_poly.type
_entity_poly.pdbx_seq_one_letter_code
_entity_poly.pdbx_strand_id
1 'polypeptide(L)'
;MQKAEVVLGVLRERGRKGLPCNELYRQLFNPQLYLLAYGNIYSNQGAMTPGPTQETADDMSMEKIGAIIGAMRHERYRFSPVRRTYIPKKNGKLRPLGLPSWSDKLVGEVVRLLLEAYYEPQFSDRSHGFRRGRGCHTALREIANTWTGTTWFIEGDISDCFGSLDHSVLLSVLSEKILDRRFLRLIRNMLSAGYMEDWKWNATLSGAPQGSLCSAEHNPPNAVISTRSGGTVVT
;
A
#
# COMPACT_ATOMS: atom_id res chain seq x y z
N MET A 1 -18.14 -18.20 -7.16
CA MET A 1 -17.11 -17.31 -6.59
C MET A 1 -17.67 -15.89 -6.61
N GLN A 2 -17.47 -15.11 -5.53
CA GLN A 2 -18.02 -13.75 -5.46
C GLN A 2 -17.22 -12.81 -6.39
N LYS A 3 -17.91 -11.86 -7.04
CA LYS A 3 -17.25 -10.81 -7.82
C LYS A 3 -16.42 -9.92 -6.90
N ALA A 4 -15.29 -9.39 -7.39
CA ALA A 4 -14.38 -8.53 -6.62
C ALA A 4 -15.12 -7.33 -6.03
N GLU A 5 -15.99 -6.67 -6.80
CA GLU A 5 -16.75 -5.49 -6.38
C GLU A 5 -17.66 -5.78 -5.19
N VAL A 6 -18.26 -6.98 -5.14
CA VAL A 6 -19.12 -7.39 -4.01
C VAL A 6 -18.31 -7.53 -2.74
N VAL A 7 -17.14 -8.19 -2.81
CA VAL A 7 -16.23 -8.32 -1.66
C VAL A 7 -15.77 -6.95 -1.16
N LEU A 8 -15.31 -6.09 -2.05
CA LEU A 8 -14.86 -4.74 -1.70
C LEU A 8 -16.02 -3.87 -1.18
N GLY A 9 -17.23 -4.04 -1.72
CA GLY A 9 -18.45 -3.35 -1.24
C GLY A 9 -18.80 -3.73 0.20
N VAL A 10 -18.74 -5.03 0.53
CA VAL A 10 -18.95 -5.52 1.90
C VAL A 10 -17.90 -4.96 2.87
N LEU A 11 -16.62 -4.90 2.45
CA LEU A 11 -15.55 -4.34 3.28
C LEU A 11 -15.75 -2.84 3.52
N ARG A 12 -16.15 -2.06 2.50
CA ARG A 12 -16.48 -0.62 2.66
C ARG A 12 -17.60 -0.41 3.68
N GLU A 13 -18.65 -1.22 3.61
CA GLU A 13 -19.77 -1.09 4.53
C GLU A 13 -19.37 -1.47 5.98
N ARG A 14 -18.52 -2.51 6.14
CA ARG A 14 -17.93 -2.84 7.44
C ARG A 14 -17.07 -1.71 7.98
N GLY A 15 -16.23 -1.11 7.12
CA GLY A 15 -15.39 0.03 7.48
C GLY A 15 -16.21 1.24 7.90
N ARG A 16 -17.28 1.58 7.16
CA ARG A 16 -18.20 2.66 7.51
C ARG A 16 -18.84 2.47 8.88
N LYS A 17 -19.18 1.23 9.24
CA LYS A 17 -19.74 0.87 10.55
C LYS A 17 -18.69 0.66 11.64
N GLY A 18 -17.39 0.77 11.35
CA GLY A 18 -16.30 0.51 12.29
C GLY A 18 -16.21 -0.95 12.77
N LEU A 19 -16.84 -1.90 12.05
CA LEU A 19 -16.89 -3.31 12.42
C LEU A 19 -15.55 -4.00 12.12
N PRO A 20 -15.07 -4.90 13.00
CA PRO A 20 -13.80 -5.59 12.78
C PRO A 20 -13.85 -6.55 11.59
N CYS A 21 -12.67 -6.84 11.00
CA CYS A 21 -12.49 -7.78 9.90
C CYS A 21 -11.86 -9.08 10.38
N ASN A 22 -12.54 -10.21 10.18
CA ASN A 22 -12.13 -11.52 10.68
C ASN A 22 -11.65 -12.49 9.59
N GLU A 23 -11.95 -12.23 8.31
CA GLU A 23 -11.73 -13.17 7.20
C GLU A 23 -11.09 -12.52 5.97
N LEU A 24 -10.17 -11.56 6.18
CA LEU A 24 -9.47 -10.90 5.07
C LEU A 24 -8.54 -11.87 4.33
N TYR A 25 -7.87 -12.77 5.05
CA TYR A 25 -6.98 -13.75 4.44
C TYR A 25 -7.69 -14.68 3.46
N ARG A 26 -8.95 -15.05 3.76
CA ARG A 26 -9.78 -15.86 2.87
C ARG A 26 -10.08 -15.18 1.55
N GLN A 27 -10.13 -13.85 1.52
CA GLN A 27 -10.36 -13.09 0.29
C GLN A 27 -9.19 -13.21 -0.69
N LEU A 28 -7.98 -13.51 -0.22
CA LEU A 28 -6.81 -13.79 -1.06
C LEU A 28 -6.94 -15.08 -1.89
N PHE A 29 -8.00 -15.85 -1.70
CA PHE A 29 -8.29 -17.04 -2.52
C PHE A 29 -9.19 -16.70 -3.71
N ASN A 30 -9.62 -15.46 -3.85
CA ASN A 30 -10.51 -15.02 -4.91
C ASN A 30 -9.74 -14.52 -6.14
N PRO A 31 -9.67 -15.26 -7.26
CA PRO A 31 -8.92 -14.84 -8.45
C PRO A 31 -9.45 -13.56 -9.09
N GLN A 32 -10.72 -13.19 -8.86
CA GLN A 32 -11.27 -11.94 -9.38
C GLN A 32 -10.57 -10.70 -8.79
N LEU A 33 -10.07 -10.78 -7.54
CA LEU A 33 -9.28 -9.72 -6.93
C LEU A 33 -7.90 -9.60 -7.60
N TYR A 34 -7.29 -10.72 -8.02
CA TYR A 34 -6.02 -10.70 -8.75
C TYR A 34 -6.18 -10.14 -10.17
N LEU A 35 -7.27 -10.46 -10.86
CA LEU A 35 -7.57 -9.87 -12.17
C LEU A 35 -7.79 -8.36 -12.06
N LEU A 36 -8.53 -7.91 -11.04
CA LEU A 36 -8.72 -6.48 -10.77
C LEU A 36 -7.37 -5.80 -10.43
N ALA A 37 -6.57 -6.42 -9.56
CA ALA A 37 -5.24 -5.93 -9.20
C ALA A 37 -4.32 -5.85 -10.42
N TYR A 38 -4.31 -6.87 -11.26
CA TYR A 38 -3.55 -6.88 -12.51
C TYR A 38 -3.94 -5.69 -13.42
N GLY A 39 -5.24 -5.48 -13.64
CA GLY A 39 -5.72 -4.34 -14.43
C GLY A 39 -5.28 -3.00 -13.89
N ASN A 40 -5.21 -2.84 -12.55
CA ASN A 40 -4.77 -1.60 -11.91
C ASN A 40 -3.28 -1.29 -12.11
N ILE A 41 -2.42 -2.33 -12.11
CA ILE A 41 -0.97 -2.14 -12.12
C ILE A 41 -0.33 -2.38 -13.50
N TYR A 42 -1.03 -3.03 -14.43
CA TYR A 42 -0.50 -3.33 -15.77
C TYR A 42 -0.14 -2.07 -16.57
N SER A 43 -0.95 -1.03 -16.49
CA SER A 43 -0.75 0.23 -17.20
C SER A 43 0.30 1.16 -16.58
N ASN A 44 0.86 0.81 -15.41
CA ASN A 44 1.85 1.64 -14.74
C ASN A 44 3.19 1.61 -15.47
N GLN A 45 3.89 2.75 -15.54
CA GLN A 45 5.19 2.85 -16.22
C GLN A 45 6.25 1.85 -15.72
N GLY A 46 6.14 1.43 -14.44
CA GLY A 46 7.03 0.41 -13.85
C GLY A 46 6.59 -1.05 -14.08
N ALA A 47 5.52 -1.29 -14.86
CA ALA A 47 4.99 -2.64 -15.07
C ALA A 47 6.02 -3.60 -15.68
N MET A 48 6.83 -3.13 -16.62
CA MET A 48 7.87 -3.91 -17.29
C MET A 48 9.22 -3.91 -16.58
N THR A 49 9.33 -3.22 -15.42
CA THR A 49 10.59 -3.19 -14.66
C THR A 49 10.71 -4.45 -13.80
N PRO A 50 11.71 -5.32 -14.06
CA PRO A 50 11.87 -6.56 -13.30
C PRO A 50 12.37 -6.28 -11.87
N GLY A 51 11.87 -7.07 -10.95
CA GLY A 51 12.32 -7.09 -9.55
C GLY A 51 13.58 -7.94 -9.35
N PRO A 52 13.67 -8.73 -8.28
CA PRO A 52 14.75 -9.69 -8.05
C PRO A 52 14.70 -10.87 -9.04
N THR A 53 13.54 -11.16 -9.60
CA THR A 53 13.32 -12.10 -10.70
C THR A 53 13.18 -11.34 -12.02
N GLN A 54 13.38 -12.01 -13.16
CA GLN A 54 13.18 -11.40 -14.48
C GLN A 54 11.69 -11.31 -14.88
N GLU A 55 10.79 -11.65 -13.97
CA GLU A 55 9.36 -11.65 -14.19
C GLU A 55 8.82 -10.24 -14.42
N THR A 56 8.01 -10.08 -15.46
CA THR A 56 7.37 -8.83 -15.87
C THR A 56 5.84 -8.98 -15.89
N ALA A 57 5.14 -7.89 -16.24
CA ALA A 57 3.68 -7.91 -16.39
C ALA A 57 3.19 -8.95 -17.39
N ASP A 58 3.90 -9.09 -18.51
CA ASP A 58 3.50 -9.98 -19.62
C ASP A 58 3.64 -11.46 -19.29
N ASP A 59 4.45 -11.80 -18.27
CA ASP A 59 4.63 -13.17 -17.80
C ASP A 59 3.46 -13.66 -16.94
N MET A 60 2.49 -12.81 -16.61
CA MET A 60 1.37 -13.18 -15.74
C MET A 60 0.32 -13.99 -16.51
N SER A 61 -0.12 -15.08 -15.91
CA SER A 61 -1.12 -15.97 -16.44
C SER A 61 -2.12 -16.42 -15.36
N MET A 62 -3.26 -16.97 -15.78
CA MET A 62 -4.22 -17.56 -14.86
C MET A 62 -3.63 -18.74 -14.09
N GLU A 63 -2.69 -19.46 -14.70
CA GLU A 63 -1.98 -20.56 -14.05
C GLU A 63 -1.09 -20.03 -12.90
N LYS A 64 -0.33 -18.96 -13.13
CA LYS A 64 0.46 -18.30 -12.09
C LYS A 64 -0.41 -17.76 -10.97
N ILE A 65 -1.54 -17.11 -11.29
CA ILE A 65 -2.51 -16.66 -10.28
C ILE A 65 -3.02 -17.87 -9.49
N GLY A 66 -3.34 -18.97 -10.15
CA GLY A 66 -3.73 -20.22 -9.50
C GLY A 66 -2.66 -20.77 -8.55
N ALA A 67 -1.40 -20.75 -8.95
CA ALA A 67 -0.25 -21.14 -8.12
C ALA A 67 -0.10 -20.24 -6.90
N ILE A 68 -0.20 -18.91 -7.05
CA ILE A 68 -0.18 -17.95 -5.94
C ILE A 68 -1.32 -18.26 -4.96
N ILE A 69 -2.56 -18.43 -5.45
CA ILE A 69 -3.72 -18.78 -4.62
C ILE A 69 -3.52 -20.12 -3.92
N GLY A 70 -2.96 -21.11 -4.60
CA GLY A 70 -2.60 -22.39 -4.01
C GLY A 70 -1.61 -22.24 -2.86
N ALA A 71 -0.55 -21.47 -3.05
CA ALA A 71 0.41 -21.14 -2.00
C ALA A 71 -0.23 -20.39 -0.81
N MET A 72 -1.16 -19.46 -1.08
CA MET A 72 -1.92 -18.74 -0.05
C MET A 72 -2.79 -19.69 0.78
N ARG A 73 -3.53 -20.61 0.14
CA ARG A 73 -4.40 -21.58 0.84
C ARG A 73 -3.65 -22.43 1.85
N HIS A 74 -2.40 -22.78 1.54
CA HIS A 74 -1.54 -23.57 2.41
C HIS A 74 -0.60 -22.74 3.28
N GLU A 75 -0.77 -21.39 3.28
CA GLU A 75 0.08 -20.45 4.02
C GLU A 75 1.58 -20.55 3.70
N ARG A 76 1.89 -20.98 2.47
CA ARG A 76 3.25 -21.21 1.95
C ARG A 76 3.78 -20.06 1.12
N TYR A 77 2.95 -19.05 0.82
CA TYR A 77 3.42 -17.89 0.06
C TYR A 77 4.50 -17.13 0.85
N ARG A 78 5.61 -16.82 0.17
CA ARG A 78 6.73 -16.07 0.74
C ARG A 78 7.05 -14.92 -0.19
N PHE A 79 7.16 -13.73 0.38
CA PHE A 79 7.63 -12.57 -0.36
C PHE A 79 9.13 -12.66 -0.61
N SER A 80 9.55 -12.32 -1.82
CA SER A 80 10.96 -12.21 -2.18
C SER A 80 11.54 -10.90 -1.65
N PRO A 81 12.82 -10.86 -1.28
CA PRO A 81 13.50 -9.61 -1.00
C PRO A 81 13.41 -8.67 -2.21
N VAL A 82 13.10 -7.40 -2.01
CA VAL A 82 13.03 -6.45 -3.11
C VAL A 82 14.44 -6.13 -3.66
N ARG A 83 14.56 -5.92 -4.96
CA ARG A 83 15.81 -5.44 -5.56
C ARG A 83 15.95 -3.95 -5.30
N ARG A 84 17.02 -3.54 -4.62
CA ARG A 84 17.28 -2.11 -4.37
C ARG A 84 17.88 -1.46 -5.61
N THR A 85 17.37 -0.27 -5.92
CA THR A 85 17.93 0.64 -6.93
C THR A 85 17.88 2.06 -6.40
N TYR A 86 18.57 2.99 -7.07
CA TYR A 86 18.67 4.37 -6.62
C TYR A 86 18.21 5.32 -7.72
N ILE A 87 17.39 6.29 -7.34
CA ILE A 87 16.90 7.34 -8.23
C ILE A 87 17.48 8.68 -7.74
N PRO A 88 18.08 9.50 -8.63
CA PRO A 88 18.59 10.82 -8.26
C PRO A 88 17.42 11.77 -7.92
N LYS A 89 17.54 12.47 -6.80
CA LYS A 89 16.66 13.59 -6.43
C LYS A 89 17.14 14.87 -7.09
N LYS A 90 16.26 15.88 -7.20
CA LYS A 90 16.60 17.22 -7.73
C LYS A 90 17.78 17.90 -7.00
N ASN A 91 18.00 17.56 -5.74
CA ASN A 91 19.11 18.09 -4.91
C ASN A 91 20.41 17.25 -5.00
N GLY A 92 20.53 16.34 -5.96
CA GLY A 92 21.70 15.47 -6.16
C GLY A 92 21.80 14.28 -5.20
N LYS A 93 20.97 14.19 -4.17
CA LYS A 93 20.92 13.02 -3.28
C LYS A 93 20.24 11.85 -3.98
N LEU A 94 20.65 10.63 -3.63
CA LEU A 94 20.02 9.41 -4.12
C LEU A 94 18.82 9.01 -3.22
N ARG A 95 17.74 8.56 -3.86
CA ARG A 95 16.58 7.97 -3.18
C ARG A 95 16.60 6.47 -3.41
N PRO A 96 16.67 5.64 -2.35
CA PRO A 96 16.55 4.21 -2.51
C PRO A 96 15.12 3.84 -2.93
N LEU A 97 15.00 2.94 -3.89
CA LEU A 97 13.75 2.37 -4.37
C LEU A 97 13.84 0.85 -4.28
N GLY A 98 12.80 0.19 -3.77
CA GLY A 98 12.69 -1.26 -3.74
C GLY A 98 11.81 -1.74 -4.89
N LEU A 99 12.36 -2.60 -5.74
CA LEU A 99 11.64 -3.22 -6.85
C LEU A 99 11.26 -4.65 -6.46
N PRO A 100 9.99 -4.94 -6.12
CA PRO A 100 9.53 -6.30 -5.81
C PRO A 100 9.40 -7.14 -7.08
N SER A 101 9.30 -8.46 -6.94
CA SER A 101 8.90 -9.34 -8.03
C SER A 101 7.51 -8.97 -8.54
N TRP A 102 7.18 -9.32 -9.79
CA TRP A 102 5.86 -9.03 -10.31
C TRP A 102 4.75 -9.75 -9.54
N SER A 103 4.97 -11.01 -9.18
CA SER A 103 4.04 -11.77 -8.33
C SER A 103 3.81 -11.09 -6.98
N ASP A 104 4.87 -10.54 -6.35
CA ASP A 104 4.76 -9.80 -5.09
C ASP A 104 4.04 -8.45 -5.27
N LYS A 105 4.26 -7.75 -6.38
CA LYS A 105 3.48 -6.54 -6.74
C LYS A 105 1.99 -6.86 -6.83
N LEU A 106 1.65 -7.97 -7.50
CA LEU A 106 0.27 -8.38 -7.68
C LEU A 106 -0.41 -8.74 -6.34
N VAL A 107 0.25 -9.53 -5.50
CA VAL A 107 -0.25 -9.85 -4.16
C VAL A 107 -0.37 -8.59 -3.31
N GLY A 108 0.62 -7.72 -3.35
CA GLY A 108 0.62 -6.44 -2.66
C GLY A 108 -0.56 -5.55 -3.07
N GLU A 109 -0.87 -5.50 -4.36
CA GLU A 109 -2.03 -4.75 -4.85
C GLU A 109 -3.36 -5.35 -4.37
N VAL A 110 -3.48 -6.70 -4.31
CA VAL A 110 -4.66 -7.33 -3.72
C VAL A 110 -4.80 -6.96 -2.24
N VAL A 111 -3.72 -7.00 -1.47
CA VAL A 111 -3.71 -6.56 -0.06
C VAL A 111 -4.13 -5.10 0.05
N ARG A 112 -3.58 -4.21 -0.81
CA ARG A 112 -3.94 -2.79 -0.86
C ARG A 112 -5.43 -2.59 -1.14
N LEU A 113 -6.01 -3.29 -2.12
CA LEU A 113 -7.43 -3.21 -2.46
C LEU A 113 -8.33 -3.58 -1.27
N LEU A 114 -7.97 -4.62 -0.54
CA LEU A 114 -8.72 -5.06 0.64
C LEU A 114 -8.65 -4.03 1.77
N LEU A 115 -7.45 -3.53 2.08
CA LEU A 115 -7.24 -2.53 3.12
C LEU A 115 -7.87 -1.18 2.74
N GLU A 116 -7.70 -0.72 1.50
CA GLU A 116 -8.32 0.51 1.01
C GLU A 116 -9.84 0.42 1.09
N ALA A 117 -10.45 -0.67 0.65
CA ALA A 117 -11.90 -0.83 0.72
C ALA A 117 -12.43 -0.72 2.16
N TYR A 118 -11.66 -1.19 3.13
CA TYR A 118 -12.06 -1.15 4.54
C TYR A 118 -11.79 0.21 5.19
N TYR A 119 -10.60 0.81 4.97
CA TYR A 119 -10.19 2.04 5.67
C TYR A 119 -10.65 3.32 4.98
N GLU A 120 -10.86 3.33 3.66
CA GLU A 120 -11.26 4.53 2.90
C GLU A 120 -12.47 5.28 3.51
N PRO A 121 -13.54 4.60 3.96
CA PRO A 121 -14.67 5.28 4.60
C PRO A 121 -14.37 5.89 5.96
N GLN A 122 -13.23 5.56 6.57
CA GLN A 122 -12.83 6.01 7.90
C GLN A 122 -11.87 7.20 7.86
N PHE A 123 -11.31 7.50 6.67
CA PHE A 123 -10.40 8.63 6.53
C PHE A 123 -11.15 9.97 6.63
N SER A 124 -10.50 10.95 7.26
CA SER A 124 -11.01 12.30 7.29
C SER A 124 -11.23 12.85 5.87
N ASP A 125 -12.26 13.67 5.70
CA ASP A 125 -12.51 14.37 4.45
C ASP A 125 -11.40 15.37 4.10
N ARG A 126 -10.60 15.77 5.07
CA ARG A 126 -9.42 16.63 4.90
C ARG A 126 -8.14 15.87 4.53
N SER A 127 -8.19 14.55 4.44
CA SER A 127 -7.09 13.73 3.96
C SER A 127 -7.15 13.60 2.44
N HIS A 128 -6.14 14.10 1.74
CA HIS A 128 -6.09 14.14 0.27
C HIS A 128 -4.98 13.25 -0.32
N GLY A 129 -3.97 12.89 0.46
CA GLY A 129 -2.83 12.09 -0.01
C GLY A 129 -3.19 10.64 -0.27
N PHE A 130 -2.71 10.09 -1.40
CA PHE A 130 -2.81 8.67 -1.76
C PHE A 130 -4.24 8.08 -1.80
N ARG A 131 -5.26 8.90 -1.96
CA ARG A 131 -6.66 8.50 -2.03
C ARG A 131 -7.20 8.65 -3.45
N ARG A 132 -8.03 7.70 -3.87
CA ARG A 132 -8.66 7.73 -5.20
C ARG A 132 -9.56 8.96 -5.35
N GLY A 133 -9.38 9.70 -6.44
CA GLY A 133 -10.15 10.93 -6.72
C GLY A 133 -9.78 12.13 -5.87
N ARG A 134 -8.72 12.02 -5.04
CA ARG A 134 -8.17 13.11 -4.23
C ARG A 134 -6.69 13.34 -4.58
N GLY A 135 -6.16 14.49 -4.25
CA GLY A 135 -4.77 14.86 -4.53
C GLY A 135 -4.51 16.34 -4.27
N CYS A 136 -3.36 16.86 -4.67
CA CYS A 136 -2.95 18.25 -4.44
C CYS A 136 -4.01 19.25 -4.89
N HIS A 137 -4.62 19.06 -6.06
CA HIS A 137 -5.64 19.99 -6.58
C HIS A 137 -6.91 20.00 -5.72
N THR A 138 -7.32 18.88 -5.15
CA THR A 138 -8.48 18.83 -4.25
C THR A 138 -8.17 19.48 -2.90
N ALA A 139 -6.95 19.29 -2.38
CA ALA A 139 -6.48 19.98 -1.18
C ALA A 139 -6.43 21.50 -1.36
N LEU A 140 -5.81 21.98 -2.45
CA LEU A 140 -5.73 23.40 -2.77
C LEU A 140 -7.11 24.04 -2.94
N ARG A 141 -8.05 23.33 -3.58
CA ARG A 141 -9.44 23.80 -3.72
C ARG A 141 -10.13 23.90 -2.36
N GLU A 142 -9.93 22.94 -1.47
CA GLU A 142 -10.47 23.02 -0.11
C GLU A 142 -9.91 24.22 0.64
N ILE A 143 -8.58 24.42 0.60
CA ILE A 143 -7.93 25.58 1.23
C ILE A 143 -8.52 26.88 0.67
N ALA A 144 -8.60 27.05 -0.65
CA ALA A 144 -9.12 28.25 -1.29
C ALA A 144 -10.56 28.56 -0.90
N ASN A 145 -11.39 27.52 -0.69
CA ASN A 145 -12.83 27.73 -0.42
C ASN A 145 -13.15 27.82 1.07
N THR A 146 -12.34 27.21 1.96
CA THR A 146 -12.71 27.05 3.38
C THR A 146 -11.80 27.80 4.35
N TRP A 147 -10.58 28.21 3.94
CA TRP A 147 -9.62 28.88 4.82
C TRP A 147 -9.67 30.41 4.70
N THR A 148 -10.81 30.96 4.33
CA THR A 148 -11.02 32.40 4.27
C THR A 148 -10.95 33.02 5.67
N GLY A 149 -10.14 34.09 5.81
CA GLY A 149 -9.92 34.75 7.11
C GLY A 149 -8.88 34.08 8.01
N THR A 150 -8.21 33.02 7.55
CA THR A 150 -7.12 32.41 8.30
C THR A 150 -5.92 33.35 8.35
N THR A 151 -5.47 33.68 9.57
CA THR A 151 -4.32 34.59 9.80
C THR A 151 -3.03 33.81 10.03
N TRP A 152 -3.13 32.56 10.53
CA TRP A 152 -2.00 31.69 10.87
C TRP A 152 -2.21 30.29 10.34
N PHE A 153 -1.15 29.66 9.87
CA PHE A 153 -1.12 28.22 9.60
C PHE A 153 0.16 27.61 10.19
N ILE A 154 0.07 26.36 10.59
CA ILE A 154 1.20 25.58 11.08
C ILE A 154 1.46 24.49 10.06
N GLU A 155 2.68 24.50 9.51
CA GLU A 155 3.16 23.46 8.61
C GLU A 155 4.03 22.46 9.39
N GLY A 156 3.80 21.18 9.15
CA GLY A 156 4.59 20.10 9.72
C GLY A 156 4.85 19.01 8.68
N ASP A 157 6.05 18.44 8.70
CA ASP A 157 6.45 17.34 7.83
C ASP A 157 7.03 16.19 8.66
N ILE A 158 6.74 14.94 8.26
CA ILE A 158 7.31 13.76 8.90
C ILE A 158 8.54 13.35 8.12
N SER A 159 9.70 13.52 8.75
CA SER A 159 10.96 13.10 8.17
C SER A 159 11.01 11.58 8.01
N ASP A 160 11.30 11.11 6.78
CA ASP A 160 11.46 9.68 6.43
C ASP A 160 10.30 8.78 6.94
N CYS A 161 9.06 9.22 6.75
CA CYS A 161 7.87 8.51 7.22
C CYS A 161 7.87 7.01 6.85
N PHE A 162 8.27 6.67 5.62
CA PHE A 162 8.29 5.28 5.17
C PHE A 162 9.50 4.49 5.65
N GLY A 163 10.64 5.12 5.85
CA GLY A 163 11.86 4.47 6.32
C GLY A 163 11.89 4.25 7.83
N SER A 164 11.19 5.11 8.58
CA SER A 164 11.15 5.05 10.04
C SER A 164 9.96 4.28 10.62
N LEU A 165 9.07 3.75 9.76
CA LEU A 165 7.86 3.05 10.19
C LEU A 165 8.20 1.78 10.97
N ASP A 166 7.88 1.74 12.26
CA ASP A 166 8.04 0.55 13.10
C ASP A 166 6.99 -0.50 12.72
N HIS A 167 7.46 -1.70 12.35
CA HIS A 167 6.60 -2.81 11.93
C HIS A 167 5.67 -3.28 13.03
N SER A 168 6.12 -3.26 14.30
CA SER A 168 5.32 -3.70 15.44
C SER A 168 4.21 -2.71 15.73
N VAL A 169 4.49 -1.42 15.65
CA VAL A 169 3.50 -0.35 15.80
C VAL A 169 2.45 -0.43 14.68
N LEU A 170 2.89 -0.58 13.42
CA LEU A 170 1.95 -0.74 12.30
C LEU A 170 1.03 -1.94 12.49
N LEU A 171 1.59 -3.10 12.85
CA LEU A 171 0.81 -4.31 13.07
C LEU A 171 -0.12 -4.20 14.27
N SER A 172 0.29 -3.48 15.33
CA SER A 172 -0.57 -3.18 16.47
C SER A 172 -1.78 -2.36 16.07
N VAL A 173 -1.57 -1.26 15.33
CA VAL A 173 -2.65 -0.41 14.82
C VAL A 173 -3.60 -1.19 13.90
N LEU A 174 -3.06 -2.00 12.98
CA LEU A 174 -3.89 -2.85 12.12
C LEU A 174 -4.70 -3.87 12.93
N SER A 175 -4.13 -4.44 13.99
CA SER A 175 -4.77 -5.47 14.82
C SER A 175 -5.96 -4.95 15.64
N GLU A 176 -6.11 -3.63 15.81
CA GLU A 176 -7.28 -3.03 16.47
C GLU A 176 -8.58 -3.33 15.70
N LYS A 177 -8.50 -3.45 14.40
CA LYS A 177 -9.65 -3.67 13.53
C LYS A 177 -9.58 -4.96 12.71
N ILE A 178 -8.39 -5.46 12.42
CA ILE A 178 -8.16 -6.68 11.66
C ILE A 178 -7.85 -7.81 12.63
N LEU A 179 -8.85 -8.64 12.91
CA LEU A 179 -8.71 -9.78 13.84
C LEU A 179 -8.19 -11.05 13.17
N ASP A 180 -7.98 -11.03 11.86
CA ASP A 180 -7.45 -12.15 11.08
C ASP A 180 -5.93 -12.26 11.25
N ARG A 181 -5.50 -13.15 12.16
CA ARG A 181 -4.09 -13.39 12.46
C ARG A 181 -3.28 -13.87 11.24
N ARG A 182 -3.91 -14.59 10.29
CA ARG A 182 -3.23 -15.05 9.07
C ARG A 182 -2.94 -13.88 8.15
N PHE A 183 -3.86 -12.93 8.04
CA PHE A 183 -3.69 -11.72 7.26
C PHE A 183 -2.59 -10.82 7.86
N LEU A 184 -2.61 -10.60 9.18
CA LEU A 184 -1.57 -9.84 9.88
C LEU A 184 -0.18 -10.49 9.75
N ARG A 185 -0.11 -11.84 9.80
CA ARG A 185 1.13 -12.58 9.56
C ARG A 185 1.63 -12.39 8.13
N LEU A 186 0.74 -12.39 7.13
CA LEU A 186 1.10 -12.11 5.74
C LEU A 186 1.70 -10.71 5.59
N ILE A 187 1.09 -9.69 6.20
CA ILE A 187 1.63 -8.32 6.20
C ILE A 187 3.00 -8.27 6.88
N ARG A 188 3.15 -8.93 8.03
CA ARG A 188 4.46 -9.03 8.70
C ARG A 188 5.52 -9.62 7.78
N ASN A 189 5.22 -10.74 7.12
CA ASN A 189 6.14 -11.39 6.19
C ASN A 189 6.52 -10.49 5.02
N MET A 190 5.57 -9.70 4.52
CA MET A 190 5.79 -8.72 3.46
C MET A 190 6.74 -7.60 3.92
N LEU A 191 6.53 -7.05 5.11
CA LEU A 191 7.37 -5.99 5.67
C LEU A 191 8.79 -6.48 5.97
N SER A 192 8.93 -7.73 6.41
CA SER A 192 10.21 -8.34 6.80
C SER A 192 10.92 -9.09 5.66
N ALA A 193 10.43 -9.01 4.43
CA ALA A 193 11.04 -9.74 3.30
C ALA A 193 12.49 -9.33 3.00
N GLY A 194 12.89 -8.11 3.40
CA GLY A 194 14.24 -7.60 3.19
C GLY A 194 14.45 -7.01 1.79
N TYR A 195 15.70 -6.69 1.51
CA TYR A 195 16.11 -6.21 0.19
C TYR A 195 17.45 -6.80 -0.24
N MET A 196 17.63 -6.90 -1.54
CA MET A 196 18.88 -7.30 -2.19
C MET A 196 19.61 -6.06 -2.70
N GLU A 197 20.85 -5.90 -2.29
CA GLU A 197 21.77 -4.86 -2.75
C GLU A 197 23.16 -5.48 -2.95
N ASP A 198 23.76 -5.29 -4.10
CA ASP A 198 25.07 -5.87 -4.48
C ASP A 198 25.14 -7.38 -4.21
N TRP A 199 24.07 -8.10 -4.57
CA TRP A 199 23.91 -9.56 -4.38
C TRP A 199 23.92 -10.02 -2.91
N LYS A 200 23.81 -9.07 -1.95
CA LYS A 200 23.70 -9.36 -0.53
C LYS A 200 22.27 -9.11 -0.04
N TRP A 201 21.76 -10.07 0.74
CA TRP A 201 20.50 -9.88 1.43
C TRP A 201 20.69 -8.99 2.65
N ASN A 202 19.77 -8.05 2.83
CA ASN A 202 19.71 -7.15 3.97
C ASN A 202 18.34 -7.23 4.61
N ALA A 203 18.29 -7.30 5.93
CA ALA A 203 17.05 -7.27 6.67
C ALA A 203 16.39 -5.88 6.63
N THR A 204 15.07 -5.86 6.58
CA THR A 204 14.28 -4.63 6.81
C THR A 204 13.76 -4.68 8.24
N LEU A 205 14.41 -3.94 9.14
CA LEU A 205 14.03 -3.88 10.56
C LEU A 205 12.94 -2.82 10.82
N SER A 206 12.89 -1.80 9.97
CA SER A 206 11.89 -0.73 9.97
C SER A 206 11.61 -0.28 8.54
N GLY A 207 10.50 0.40 8.36
CA GLY A 207 10.11 0.97 7.09
C GLY A 207 9.44 -0.01 6.13
N ALA A 208 8.76 0.56 5.16
CA ALA A 208 8.24 -0.16 4.00
C ALA A 208 9.11 0.17 2.78
N PRO A 209 9.50 -0.81 1.95
CA PRO A 209 10.26 -0.54 0.75
C PRO A 209 9.50 0.46 -0.13
N GLN A 210 10.09 1.64 -0.36
CA GLN A 210 9.51 2.63 -1.27
C GLN A 210 9.42 1.98 -2.65
N GLY A 211 8.22 1.93 -3.22
CA GLY A 211 7.97 1.27 -4.50
C GLY A 211 7.19 -0.04 -4.43
N SER A 212 6.99 -0.65 -3.24
CA SER A 212 6.36 -1.97 -3.16
C SER A 212 4.84 -1.97 -2.99
N LEU A 213 4.29 -1.13 -2.14
CA LEU A 213 2.83 -1.17 -1.82
C LEU A 213 2.17 0.19 -1.73
N CYS A 214 2.92 1.22 -1.42
CA CYS A 214 2.42 2.57 -1.18
C CYS A 214 3.00 3.59 -2.12
N SER A 215 3.81 3.20 -3.09
CA SER A 215 4.24 4.13 -4.10
C SER A 215 3.15 4.26 -5.15
N ALA A 216 2.22 5.12 -4.88
CA ALA A 216 1.52 5.80 -5.94
C ALA A 216 2.57 6.53 -6.78
N GLU A 217 3.07 5.89 -7.83
CA GLU A 217 4.01 6.47 -8.80
C GLU A 217 3.41 7.66 -9.57
N HIS A 218 2.22 8.13 -9.18
CA HIS A 218 1.48 9.16 -9.91
C HIS A 218 1.20 10.44 -9.15
N ASN A 219 1.73 10.63 -7.91
CA ASN A 219 1.62 11.94 -7.27
C ASN A 219 2.89 12.31 -6.51
N PRO A 220 3.37 13.57 -6.66
CA PRO A 220 4.46 14.08 -5.84
C PRO A 220 4.09 14.05 -4.35
N PRO A 221 5.07 14.01 -3.45
CA PRO A 221 4.87 13.77 -2.04
C PRO A 221 4.14 14.94 -1.37
N ASN A 222 2.88 14.77 -1.06
CA ASN A 222 2.18 15.59 -0.07
C ASN A 222 1.13 14.70 0.60
N ALA A 223 1.51 14.12 1.72
CA ALA A 223 0.60 13.39 2.59
C ALA A 223 -0.01 14.35 3.62
N VAL A 224 -1.33 14.42 3.68
CA VAL A 224 -2.03 15.06 4.80
C VAL A 224 -2.28 14.00 5.85
N ILE A 225 -1.65 14.11 7.01
CA ILE A 225 -1.93 13.26 8.17
C ILE A 225 -2.90 14.03 9.07
N SER A 226 -4.13 13.52 9.20
CA SER A 226 -5.09 14.03 10.15
C SER A 226 -4.89 13.34 11.50
N THR A 227 -4.44 14.07 12.52
CA THR A 227 -4.48 13.61 13.90
C THR A 227 -5.84 13.91 14.52
N ARG A 228 -6.30 13.06 15.42
CA ARG A 228 -7.63 13.07 16.07
C ARG A 228 -7.88 14.25 17.03
N SER A 229 -7.11 15.30 17.03
CA SER A 229 -7.29 16.49 17.86
C SER A 229 -7.22 17.75 17.02
N GLY A 230 -8.35 18.24 16.58
CA GLY A 230 -8.68 19.66 16.27
C GLY A 230 -7.77 20.50 15.37
N GLY A 231 -6.63 19.98 14.91
CA GLY A 231 -5.68 20.68 14.06
C GLY A 231 -5.52 19.98 12.70
N THR A 232 -5.61 20.75 11.62
CA THR A 232 -5.32 20.23 10.26
C THR A 232 -3.84 20.44 9.98
N VAL A 233 -3.11 19.34 9.72
CA VAL A 233 -1.73 19.38 9.24
C VAL A 233 -1.75 19.12 7.75
N VAL A 234 -1.24 20.05 6.96
CA VAL A 234 -1.07 19.89 5.50
C VAL A 234 0.42 19.79 5.21
N THR A 235 0.88 18.69 4.63
CA THR A 235 2.25 18.52 4.14
C THR A 235 2.27 18.21 2.65
#